data_1898ae3c058e6f9a928816208fa4f6eb
#
_entry.id   1898ae3c058e6f9a928816208fa4f6eb
#
_cell.length_a   1.000
_cell.length_b   1.000
_cell.length_c   1.000
_cell.angle_alpha   90.00
_cell.angle_beta   90.00
_cell.angle_gamma   90.00
#
_symmetry.space_group_name_H-M   'P 1'
#
loop_
_entity.id
_entity.type
_entity.pdbx_description
1 polymer ?
#
loop_
_entity_poly.entity_id
_entity_poly.type
_entity_poly.pdbx_seq_one_letter_code
_entity_poly.pdbx_strand_id
1 'polypeptide(L)'
;MSGRLRVIGKANGNCGSYINAAWPTVDMVINDWIVMVRQSAAWLSVEFELYLVKGFQRLKAAEQAQLGWSAKRELAKINYRIHTDAIQQHLIPAAVTRAQMSIIYANEADVLNVALFGQMHQQWQLTHPDLKGNQRDYVDINHLICMSNMENLNAVMIQDGIPQPERLRRLNEIAIHQMRVLSSGGGRNLLQ
;
A
#
# COMPACT_ATOMS: atom_id res chain seq x y z
N MET A 1 20.57 -18.68 22.96
CA MET A 1 20.55 -19.98 23.68
C MET A 1 19.55 -20.86 22.95
N SER A 2 20.07 -21.84 22.21
CA SER A 2 19.30 -22.72 21.33
C SER A 2 18.95 -24.00 22.09
N GLY A 3 17.70 -24.21 22.40
CA GLY A 3 17.19 -25.42 23.05
C GLY A 3 16.83 -26.49 22.00
N ARG A 4 17.73 -27.43 21.77
CA ARG A 4 17.43 -28.65 21.02
C ARG A 4 16.76 -29.69 21.92
N LEU A 5 15.51 -29.98 21.66
CA LEU A 5 14.85 -31.17 22.18
C LEU A 5 15.31 -32.41 21.36
N ARG A 6 16.06 -33.30 22.00
CA ARG A 6 16.40 -34.64 21.45
C ARG A 6 15.28 -35.60 21.82
N VAL A 7 14.57 -36.08 20.85
CA VAL A 7 13.72 -37.27 21.01
C VAL A 7 14.56 -38.48 20.62
N ILE A 8 14.85 -39.36 21.59
CA ILE A 8 15.53 -40.65 21.36
C ILE A 8 14.44 -41.67 21.10
N GLY A 9 14.24 -42.04 19.85
CA GLY A 9 13.46 -43.22 19.46
C GLY A 9 14.32 -44.17 18.64
N LYS A 10 14.64 -45.34 19.17
CA LYS A 10 15.25 -46.45 18.43
C LYS A 10 14.22 -46.94 17.41
N ALA A 11 14.55 -46.92 16.12
CA ALA A 11 13.86 -47.69 15.11
C ALA A 11 14.86 -48.21 14.09
N ASN A 12 14.71 -49.49 13.78
CA ASN A 12 15.47 -50.29 12.83
C ASN A 12 15.48 -49.67 11.43
N GLY A 13 16.60 -49.86 10.76
CA GLY A 13 16.97 -49.33 9.47
C GLY A 13 15.90 -49.36 8.40
N ASN A 14 15.61 -48.16 7.90
CA ASN A 14 15.41 -47.92 6.47
C ASN A 14 15.62 -46.43 6.21
N CYS A 15 16.48 -46.14 5.24
CA CYS A 15 16.71 -44.76 4.79
C CYS A 15 15.45 -44.32 4.04
N GLY A 16 14.66 -43.42 4.64
CA GLY A 16 13.42 -42.95 4.05
C GLY A 16 13.17 -41.53 4.43
N SER A 17 13.22 -40.67 3.43
CA SER A 17 12.56 -39.38 3.26
C SER A 17 12.31 -38.55 4.54
N TYR A 18 13.11 -37.51 4.70
CA TYR A 18 12.75 -36.38 5.56
C TYR A 18 11.42 -35.82 5.07
N ILE A 19 10.35 -36.12 5.77
CA ILE A 19 9.07 -35.43 5.58
C ILE A 19 9.32 -33.99 5.98
N ASN A 20 9.33 -33.11 5.00
CA ASN A 20 9.17 -31.69 5.22
C ASN A 20 7.76 -31.48 5.79
N ALA A 21 7.63 -31.55 7.10
CA ALA A 21 6.45 -31.09 7.80
C ALA A 21 6.44 -29.57 7.66
N ALA A 22 5.81 -29.09 6.60
CA ALA A 22 5.45 -27.67 6.51
C ALA A 22 4.61 -27.36 7.75
N TRP A 23 5.03 -26.36 8.52
CA TRP A 23 4.23 -25.85 9.62
C TRP A 23 2.85 -25.49 9.07
N PRO A 24 1.76 -25.91 9.74
CA PRO A 24 0.42 -25.56 9.29
C PRO A 24 0.32 -24.04 9.20
N THR A 25 -0.14 -23.55 8.05
CA THR A 25 -0.41 -22.14 7.87
C THR A 25 -1.48 -21.69 8.88
N VAL A 26 -1.46 -20.42 9.28
CA VAL A 26 -2.45 -19.86 10.21
C VAL A 26 -3.88 -20.20 9.75
N ASP A 27 -4.13 -20.18 8.44
CA ASP A 27 -5.41 -20.56 7.84
C ASP A 27 -5.77 -22.04 8.07
N MET A 28 -4.80 -22.95 8.09
CA MET A 28 -5.01 -24.38 8.36
C MET A 28 -5.39 -24.61 9.83
N VAL A 29 -4.69 -23.96 10.76
CA VAL A 29 -4.97 -24.05 12.20
C VAL A 29 -6.33 -23.44 12.54
N ILE A 30 -6.69 -22.33 11.89
CA ILE A 30 -7.99 -21.66 12.08
C ILE A 30 -9.13 -22.52 11.52
N ASN A 31 -8.97 -23.15 10.36
CA ASN A 31 -9.98 -24.04 9.80
C ASN A 31 -10.18 -25.29 10.68
N ASP A 32 -9.13 -25.90 11.19
CA ASP A 32 -9.20 -27.01 12.12
C ASP A 32 -9.90 -26.61 13.43
N TRP A 33 -9.63 -25.40 13.92
CA TRP A 33 -10.29 -24.89 15.12
C TRP A 33 -11.79 -24.63 14.88
N ILE A 34 -12.16 -24.09 13.73
CA ILE A 34 -13.57 -23.89 13.33
C ILE A 34 -14.31 -25.23 13.23
N VAL A 35 -13.69 -26.26 12.65
CA VAL A 35 -14.25 -27.61 12.56
C VAL A 35 -14.41 -28.23 13.95
N MET A 36 -13.44 -28.09 14.83
CA MET A 36 -13.48 -28.61 16.19
C MET A 36 -14.54 -27.89 17.05
N VAL A 37 -14.64 -26.57 16.95
CA VAL A 37 -15.71 -25.79 17.62
C VAL A 37 -17.07 -26.16 17.08
N ARG A 38 -17.21 -26.40 15.78
CA ARG A 38 -18.44 -26.80 15.12
C ARG A 38 -18.92 -28.19 15.57
N GLN A 39 -17.98 -29.16 15.72
CA GLN A 39 -18.28 -30.50 16.24
C GLN A 39 -18.64 -30.48 17.73
N SER A 40 -17.98 -29.64 18.52
CA SER A 40 -18.25 -29.49 19.95
C SER A 40 -19.53 -28.69 20.23
N ALA A 41 -19.98 -27.88 19.27
CA ALA A 41 -21.12 -27.00 19.39
C ALA A 41 -22.37 -27.52 18.65
N ALA A 42 -22.42 -28.79 18.29
CA ALA A 42 -23.58 -29.41 17.60
C ALA A 42 -24.89 -29.30 18.37
N TRP A 43 -24.84 -28.89 19.64
CA TRP A 43 -25.96 -28.61 20.51
C TRP A 43 -26.27 -27.10 20.70
N LEU A 44 -25.43 -26.23 20.12
CA LEU A 44 -25.69 -24.77 20.11
C LEU A 44 -26.69 -24.39 19.03
N SER A 45 -27.43 -23.30 19.27
CA SER A 45 -28.43 -22.85 18.30
C SER A 45 -27.79 -22.42 16.97
N VAL A 46 -28.51 -22.64 15.87
CA VAL A 46 -28.12 -22.25 14.52
C VAL A 46 -27.81 -20.73 14.44
N GLU A 47 -28.51 -19.92 15.23
CA GLU A 47 -28.27 -18.48 15.31
C GLU A 47 -26.91 -18.15 15.88
N PHE A 48 -26.42 -18.89 16.89
CA PHE A 48 -25.12 -18.70 17.48
C PHE A 48 -24.00 -19.11 16.50
N GLU A 49 -24.18 -20.21 15.77
CA GLU A 49 -23.24 -20.64 14.72
C GLU A 49 -23.10 -19.57 13.62
N LEU A 50 -24.24 -19.04 13.14
CA LEU A 50 -24.25 -17.94 12.17
C LEU A 50 -23.60 -16.66 12.72
N TYR A 51 -23.78 -16.34 13.98
CA TYR A 51 -23.15 -15.20 14.63
C TYR A 51 -21.61 -15.35 14.65
N LEU A 52 -21.11 -16.53 15.00
CA LEU A 52 -19.67 -16.82 15.01
C LEU A 52 -19.05 -16.73 13.59
N VAL A 53 -19.71 -17.34 12.60
CA VAL A 53 -19.23 -17.31 11.20
C VAL A 53 -19.19 -15.88 10.66
N LYS A 54 -20.25 -15.09 10.88
CA LYS A 54 -20.31 -13.67 10.47
C LYS A 54 -19.27 -12.83 11.20
N GLY A 55 -19.06 -13.07 12.49
CA GLY A 55 -18.01 -12.40 13.29
C GLY A 55 -16.62 -12.66 12.73
N PHE A 56 -16.32 -13.92 12.43
CA PHE A 56 -15.04 -14.33 11.86
C PHE A 56 -14.79 -13.75 10.46
N GLN A 57 -15.80 -13.82 9.58
CA GLN A 57 -15.70 -13.24 8.24
C GLN A 57 -15.44 -11.73 8.28
N ARG A 58 -16.10 -11.02 9.21
CA ARG A 58 -15.87 -9.58 9.41
C ARG A 58 -14.47 -9.26 9.89
N LEU A 59 -13.93 -10.04 10.86
CA LEU A 59 -12.57 -9.89 11.36
C LEU A 59 -11.55 -10.16 10.27
N LYS A 60 -11.72 -11.24 9.50
CA LYS A 60 -10.81 -11.58 8.39
C LYS A 60 -10.82 -10.50 7.29
N ALA A 61 -11.98 -9.98 6.95
CA ALA A 61 -12.10 -8.88 5.99
C ALA A 61 -11.42 -7.59 6.49
N ALA A 62 -11.56 -7.26 7.78
CA ALA A 62 -10.91 -6.11 8.39
C ALA A 62 -9.38 -6.27 8.42
N GLU A 63 -8.87 -7.45 8.75
CA GLU A 63 -7.44 -7.77 8.73
C GLU A 63 -6.85 -7.65 7.32
N GLN A 64 -7.50 -8.22 6.31
CA GLN A 64 -7.08 -8.12 4.91
C GLN A 64 -7.08 -6.66 4.41
N ALA A 65 -8.09 -5.88 4.78
CA ALA A 65 -8.14 -4.47 4.45
C ALA A 65 -6.97 -3.69 5.10
N GLN A 66 -6.67 -3.99 6.37
CA GLN A 66 -5.58 -3.33 7.09
C GLN A 66 -4.20 -3.69 6.52
N LEU A 67 -3.96 -4.96 6.16
CA LEU A 67 -2.71 -5.40 5.51
C LEU A 67 -2.53 -4.73 4.15
N GLY A 68 -3.58 -4.70 3.34
CA GLY A 68 -3.55 -4.01 2.04
C GLY A 68 -3.29 -2.51 2.16
N TRP A 69 -3.86 -1.86 3.16
CA TRP A 69 -3.65 -0.45 3.45
C TRP A 69 -2.22 -0.15 3.93
N SER A 70 -1.65 -1.02 4.77
CA SER A 70 -0.27 -0.91 5.26
C SER A 70 0.75 -1.02 4.12
N ALA A 71 0.61 -2.02 3.23
CA ALA A 71 1.48 -2.19 2.07
C ALA A 71 1.44 -0.98 1.12
N LYS A 72 0.25 -0.44 0.84
CA LYS A 72 0.09 0.76 0.01
C LYS A 72 0.76 1.99 0.62
N ARG A 73 0.66 2.16 1.94
CA ARG A 73 1.32 3.25 2.67
C ARG A 73 2.84 3.15 2.58
N GLU A 74 3.40 1.95 2.71
CA GLU A 74 4.85 1.76 2.60
C GLU A 74 5.36 2.01 1.17
N LEU A 75 4.63 1.57 0.14
CA LEU A 75 4.95 1.88 -1.25
C LEU A 75 4.93 3.39 -1.52
N ALA A 76 3.90 4.10 -1.02
CA ALA A 76 3.82 5.55 -1.16
C ALA A 76 5.01 6.27 -0.49
N LYS A 77 5.44 5.82 0.69
CA LYS A 77 6.64 6.35 1.35
C LYS A 77 7.91 6.14 0.54
N ILE A 78 8.08 4.94 -0.05
CA ILE A 78 9.24 4.61 -0.87
C ILE A 78 9.28 5.51 -2.10
N ASN A 79 8.16 5.64 -2.84
CA ASN A 79 8.10 6.47 -4.04
C ASN A 79 8.32 7.96 -3.72
N TYR A 80 7.77 8.45 -2.62
CA TYR A 80 8.06 9.80 -2.13
C TYR A 80 9.55 10.02 -1.86
N ARG A 81 10.24 9.04 -1.26
CA ARG A 81 11.70 9.12 -1.03
C ARG A 81 12.49 9.12 -2.33
N ILE A 82 12.13 8.26 -3.29
CA ILE A 82 12.76 8.24 -4.62
C ILE A 82 12.60 9.61 -5.30
N HIS A 83 11.41 10.17 -5.25
CA HIS A 83 11.12 11.49 -5.85
C HIS A 83 11.92 12.62 -5.18
N THR A 84 11.92 12.67 -3.85
CA THR A 84 12.67 13.70 -3.10
C THR A 84 14.18 13.56 -3.28
N ASP A 85 14.71 12.35 -3.41
CA ASP A 85 16.12 12.11 -3.71
C ASP A 85 16.50 12.61 -5.10
N ALA A 86 15.67 12.33 -6.12
CA ALA A 86 15.89 12.85 -7.47
C ALA A 86 15.88 14.39 -7.50
N ILE A 87 14.98 15.05 -6.78
CA ILE A 87 14.97 16.51 -6.63
C ILE A 87 16.27 16.99 -6.02
N GLN A 88 16.71 16.34 -4.94
CA GLN A 88 17.93 16.71 -4.23
C GLN A 88 19.17 16.60 -5.11
N GLN A 89 19.28 15.54 -5.88
CA GLN A 89 20.46 15.27 -6.68
C GLN A 89 20.52 16.09 -7.97
N HIS A 90 19.39 16.38 -8.59
CA HIS A 90 19.35 16.94 -9.95
C HIS A 90 18.80 18.38 -10.03
N LEU A 91 18.00 18.83 -9.08
CA LEU A 91 17.35 20.14 -9.13
C LEU A 91 17.87 21.12 -8.08
N ILE A 92 18.53 20.64 -7.02
CA ILE A 92 19.06 21.51 -5.96
C ILE A 92 20.52 21.84 -6.22
N PRO A 93 20.88 23.12 -6.51
CA PRO A 93 22.28 23.52 -6.64
C PRO A 93 23.03 23.41 -5.31
N ALA A 94 24.35 23.16 -5.37
CA ALA A 94 25.18 22.94 -4.17
C ALA A 94 25.23 24.17 -3.21
N ALA A 95 24.94 25.37 -3.70
CA ALA A 95 25.09 26.63 -2.96
C ALA A 95 23.75 27.31 -2.61
N VAL A 96 22.71 26.52 -2.26
CA VAL A 96 21.41 27.09 -1.88
C VAL A 96 21.16 27.05 -0.38
N THR A 97 20.42 28.03 0.11
CA THR A 97 19.96 28.08 1.52
C THR A 97 18.85 27.06 1.78
N ARG A 98 18.65 26.71 3.07
CA ARG A 98 17.56 25.83 3.46
C ARG A 98 16.18 26.35 3.04
N ALA A 99 15.97 27.66 3.06
CA ALA A 99 14.72 28.29 2.61
C ALA A 99 14.49 28.09 1.11
N GLN A 100 15.53 28.30 0.29
CA GLN A 100 15.46 28.05 -1.14
C GLN A 100 15.22 26.59 -1.49
N MET A 101 15.85 25.66 -0.78
CA MET A 101 15.57 24.21 -0.91
C MET A 101 14.09 23.92 -0.65
N SER A 102 13.51 24.46 0.42
CA SER A 102 12.11 24.26 0.76
C SER A 102 11.17 24.73 -0.37
N ILE A 103 11.48 25.82 -1.02
CA ILE A 103 10.70 26.35 -2.17
C ILE A 103 10.79 25.38 -3.36
N ILE A 104 11.98 24.84 -3.66
CA ILE A 104 12.14 23.87 -4.76
C ILE A 104 11.30 22.62 -4.51
N TYR A 105 11.36 22.06 -3.30
CA TYR A 105 10.53 20.90 -2.94
C TYR A 105 9.04 21.19 -3.01
N ALA A 106 8.59 22.38 -2.56
CA ALA A 106 7.21 22.80 -2.65
C ALA A 106 6.73 22.93 -4.10
N ASN A 107 7.53 23.54 -4.96
CA ASN A 107 7.24 23.69 -6.38
C ASN A 107 7.13 22.34 -7.09
N GLU A 108 8.02 21.40 -6.78
CA GLU A 108 7.98 20.05 -7.37
C GLU A 108 6.79 19.22 -6.84
N ALA A 109 6.38 19.42 -5.59
CA ALA A 109 5.14 18.83 -5.07
C ALA A 109 3.90 19.42 -5.76
N ASP A 110 3.91 20.71 -6.06
CA ASP A 110 2.82 21.38 -6.78
C ASP A 110 2.72 20.95 -8.24
N VAL A 111 3.83 20.59 -8.91
CA VAL A 111 3.78 19.96 -10.26
C VAL A 111 2.90 18.71 -10.24
N LEU A 112 3.07 17.84 -9.25
CA LEU A 112 2.27 16.62 -9.11
C LEU A 112 0.81 16.94 -8.75
N ASN A 113 0.59 17.90 -7.84
CA ASN A 113 -0.76 18.32 -7.45
C ASN A 113 -1.53 18.90 -8.62
N VAL A 114 -0.91 19.80 -9.40
CA VAL A 114 -1.53 20.39 -10.59
C VAL A 114 -1.78 19.33 -11.67
N ALA A 115 -0.83 18.41 -11.88
CA ALA A 115 -0.98 17.35 -12.89
C ALA A 115 -2.17 16.42 -12.58
N LEU A 116 -2.42 16.10 -11.31
CA LEU A 116 -3.48 15.16 -10.91
C LEU A 116 -4.78 15.83 -10.53
N PHE A 117 -4.73 16.96 -9.80
CA PHE A 117 -5.91 17.61 -9.21
C PHE A 117 -6.27 18.93 -9.90
N GLY A 118 -5.41 19.42 -10.80
CA GLY A 118 -5.63 20.71 -11.49
C GLY A 118 -5.40 21.95 -10.62
N GLN A 119 -4.89 21.82 -9.40
CA GLN A 119 -4.69 22.91 -8.44
C GLN A 119 -3.44 22.73 -7.58
N MET A 120 -2.85 23.85 -7.15
CA MET A 120 -1.74 23.85 -6.19
C MET A 120 -2.24 23.61 -4.76
N HIS A 121 -1.36 23.16 -3.87
CA HIS A 121 -1.69 22.96 -2.47
C HIS A 121 -2.27 24.22 -1.80
N GLN A 122 -1.70 25.39 -2.05
CA GLN A 122 -2.20 26.65 -1.50
C GLN A 122 -3.63 26.96 -1.95
N GLN A 123 -3.98 26.71 -3.22
CA GLN A 123 -5.33 26.91 -3.74
C GLN A 123 -6.34 25.99 -3.05
N TRP A 124 -5.94 24.73 -2.85
CA TRP A 124 -6.76 23.77 -2.13
C TRP A 124 -7.01 24.20 -0.68
N GLN A 125 -6.00 24.69 0.03
CA GLN A 125 -6.15 25.19 1.41
C GLN A 125 -7.11 26.39 1.49
N LEU A 126 -7.06 27.32 0.52
CA LEU A 126 -7.97 28.47 0.48
C LEU A 126 -9.43 28.05 0.27
N THR A 127 -9.67 26.99 -0.48
CA THR A 127 -11.02 26.46 -0.71
C THR A 127 -11.52 25.52 0.40
N HIS A 128 -10.62 25.03 1.27
CA HIS A 128 -10.94 24.12 2.36
C HIS A 128 -10.29 24.57 3.69
N PRO A 129 -10.66 25.75 4.22
CA PRO A 129 -10.00 26.32 5.40
C PRO A 129 -10.18 25.50 6.68
N ASP A 130 -11.25 24.70 6.75
CA ASP A 130 -11.57 23.84 7.92
C ASP A 130 -10.79 22.52 7.94
N LEU A 131 -10.14 22.14 6.82
CA LEU A 131 -9.39 20.90 6.71
C LEU A 131 -7.92 21.12 7.07
N LYS A 132 -7.41 20.27 7.97
CA LYS A 132 -5.99 20.30 8.38
C LYS A 132 -5.22 19.25 7.61
N GLY A 133 -3.98 19.55 7.21
CA GLY A 133 -3.11 18.60 6.54
C GLY A 133 -2.98 18.85 5.04
N ASN A 134 -2.82 17.79 4.28
CA ASN A 134 -2.57 17.86 2.85
C ASN A 134 -3.78 17.36 2.06
N GLN A 135 -3.98 17.87 0.85
CA GLN A 135 -5.00 17.38 -0.09
C GLN A 135 -4.98 15.86 -0.25
N ARG A 136 -3.80 15.24 -0.19
CA ARG A 136 -3.60 13.78 -0.27
C ARG A 136 -4.28 13.00 0.86
N ASP A 137 -4.56 13.64 1.99
CA ASP A 137 -5.18 12.98 3.15
C ASP A 137 -6.69 12.79 2.96
N TYR A 138 -7.28 13.47 1.97
CA TYR A 138 -8.72 13.53 1.73
C TYR A 138 -9.16 12.91 0.40
N VAL A 139 -8.26 12.27 -0.33
CA VAL A 139 -8.56 11.65 -1.63
C VAL A 139 -8.72 10.14 -1.50
N ASP A 140 -9.38 9.54 -2.49
CA ASP A 140 -9.58 8.09 -2.55
C ASP A 140 -8.28 7.33 -2.89
N ILE A 141 -8.35 6.02 -2.79
CA ILE A 141 -7.23 5.13 -3.01
C ILE A 141 -6.70 5.18 -4.46
N ASN A 142 -7.56 5.45 -5.44
CA ASN A 142 -7.17 5.52 -6.86
C ASN A 142 -6.27 6.74 -7.10
N HIS A 143 -6.61 7.88 -6.50
CA HIS A 143 -5.76 9.08 -6.53
C HIS A 143 -4.41 8.84 -5.85
N LEU A 144 -4.38 8.14 -4.70
CA LEU A 144 -3.13 7.81 -4.01
C LEU A 144 -2.23 6.88 -4.83
N ILE A 145 -2.80 5.89 -5.51
CA ILE A 145 -2.07 4.99 -6.42
C ILE A 145 -1.51 5.80 -7.60
N CYS A 146 -2.34 6.63 -8.24
CA CYS A 146 -1.92 7.49 -9.33
C CYS A 146 -0.79 8.44 -8.91
N MET A 147 -0.94 9.12 -7.78
CA MET A 147 0.09 10.01 -7.22
C MET A 147 1.42 9.28 -7.00
N SER A 148 1.40 8.10 -6.40
CA SER A 148 2.59 7.30 -6.14
C SER A 148 3.32 6.90 -7.45
N ASN A 149 2.59 6.53 -8.48
CA ASN A 149 3.15 6.27 -9.81
C ASN A 149 3.75 7.52 -10.44
N MET A 150 3.08 8.67 -10.31
CA MET A 150 3.55 9.94 -10.83
C MET A 150 4.82 10.43 -10.12
N GLU A 151 4.96 10.21 -8.82
CA GLU A 151 6.18 10.52 -8.07
C GLU A 151 7.38 9.79 -8.66
N ASN A 152 7.23 8.49 -8.95
CA ASN A 152 8.28 7.69 -9.54
C ASN A 152 8.62 8.13 -10.97
N LEU A 153 7.61 8.37 -11.81
CA LEU A 153 7.81 8.84 -13.18
C LEU A 153 8.45 10.23 -13.22
N ASN A 154 8.04 11.14 -12.33
CA ASN A 154 8.65 12.46 -12.24
C ASN A 154 10.13 12.38 -11.82
N ALA A 155 10.48 11.46 -10.92
CA ALA A 155 11.87 11.22 -10.54
C ALA A 155 12.73 10.84 -11.75
N VAL A 156 12.25 9.92 -12.60
CA VAL A 156 12.93 9.54 -13.85
C VAL A 156 13.06 10.73 -14.79
N MET A 157 11.98 11.49 -15.00
CA MET A 157 12.01 12.68 -15.88
C MET A 157 12.96 13.76 -15.37
N ILE A 158 13.11 13.90 -14.04
CA ILE A 158 14.10 14.80 -13.42
C ILE A 158 15.52 14.34 -13.73
N GLN A 159 15.80 13.04 -13.58
CA GLN A 159 17.12 12.45 -13.91
C GLN A 159 17.46 12.63 -15.38
N ASP A 160 16.48 12.51 -16.27
CA ASP A 160 16.64 12.74 -17.71
C ASP A 160 16.77 14.23 -18.08
N GLY A 161 16.70 15.14 -17.12
CA GLY A 161 16.84 16.59 -17.33
C GLY A 161 15.65 17.23 -18.06
N ILE A 162 14.46 16.61 -18.05
CA ILE A 162 13.27 17.15 -18.71
C ILE A 162 12.81 18.41 -17.99
N PRO A 163 12.61 19.54 -18.71
CA PRO A 163 12.15 20.80 -18.10
C PRO A 163 10.79 20.67 -17.42
N GLN A 164 10.60 21.39 -16.31
CA GLN A 164 9.38 21.33 -15.50
C GLN A 164 8.06 21.50 -16.29
N PRO A 165 7.90 22.45 -17.23
CA PRO A 165 6.66 22.58 -18.01
C PRO A 165 6.34 21.34 -18.84
N GLU A 166 7.34 20.69 -19.40
CA GLU A 166 7.16 19.48 -20.19
C GLU A 166 6.86 18.27 -19.28
N ARG A 167 7.48 18.20 -18.09
CA ARG A 167 7.16 17.19 -17.08
C ARG A 167 5.70 17.31 -16.64
N LEU A 168 5.24 18.54 -16.34
CA LEU A 168 3.84 18.81 -15.97
C LEU A 168 2.87 18.31 -17.04
N ARG A 169 3.13 18.64 -18.32
CA ARG A 169 2.29 18.20 -19.44
C ARG A 169 2.18 16.68 -19.53
N ARG A 170 3.33 15.99 -19.49
CA ARG A 170 3.38 14.52 -19.57
C ARG A 170 2.71 13.86 -18.36
N LEU A 171 2.97 14.37 -17.17
CA LEU A 171 2.36 13.86 -15.93
C LEU A 171 0.84 14.03 -15.95
N ASN A 172 0.33 15.14 -16.47
CA ASN A 172 -1.12 15.34 -16.60
C ASN A 172 -1.75 14.33 -17.57
N GLU A 173 -1.14 14.08 -18.73
CA GLU A 173 -1.60 13.06 -19.70
C GLU A 173 -1.62 11.67 -19.06
N ILE A 174 -0.57 11.33 -18.32
CA ILE A 174 -0.46 10.07 -17.58
C ILE A 174 -1.54 9.98 -16.49
N ALA A 175 -1.73 11.04 -15.71
CA ALA A 175 -2.76 11.09 -14.66
C ALA A 175 -4.16 10.84 -15.23
N ILE A 176 -4.52 11.51 -16.32
CA ILE A 176 -5.81 11.32 -17.00
C ILE A 176 -5.99 9.86 -17.44
N HIS A 177 -4.95 9.28 -18.03
CA HIS A 177 -4.99 7.88 -18.47
C HIS A 177 -5.15 6.92 -17.31
N GLN A 178 -4.30 7.04 -16.29
CA GLN A 178 -4.31 6.16 -15.11
C GLN A 178 -5.62 6.27 -14.32
N MET A 179 -6.13 7.48 -14.10
CA MET A 179 -7.41 7.67 -13.40
C MET A 179 -8.57 7.05 -14.17
N ARG A 180 -8.57 7.12 -15.51
CA ARG A 180 -9.58 6.41 -16.33
C ARG A 180 -9.52 4.91 -16.11
N VAL A 181 -8.32 4.31 -16.14
CA VAL A 181 -8.14 2.86 -15.94
C VAL A 181 -8.55 2.46 -14.52
N LEU A 182 -8.11 3.18 -13.50
CA LEU A 182 -8.40 2.89 -12.11
C LEU A 182 -9.89 3.02 -11.79
N SER A 183 -10.57 4.03 -12.36
CA SER A 183 -12.00 4.23 -12.19
C SER A 183 -12.84 3.20 -12.95
N SER A 184 -12.40 2.74 -14.12
CA SER A 184 -13.09 1.71 -14.90
C SER A 184 -12.86 0.29 -14.37
N GLY A 185 -11.78 0.06 -13.63
CA GLY A 185 -11.42 -1.23 -13.04
C GLY A 185 -12.21 -1.61 -11.77
N GLY A 186 -12.89 -0.67 -11.14
CA GLY A 186 -13.68 -0.91 -9.93
C GLY A 186 -14.89 -1.84 -10.07
N GLY A 187 -15.20 -2.28 -11.28
CA GLY A 187 -16.30 -3.21 -11.58
C GLY A 187 -15.87 -4.62 -12.00
N ARG A 188 -14.57 -4.89 -12.16
CA ARG A 188 -14.09 -6.25 -12.44
C ARG A 188 -13.49 -6.84 -11.16
N ASN A 189 -14.23 -7.76 -10.53
CA ASN A 189 -13.68 -8.63 -9.51
C ASN A 189 -12.41 -9.31 -10.06
N LEU A 190 -11.24 -8.95 -9.53
CA LEU A 190 -9.96 -9.61 -9.81
C LEU A 190 -9.83 -10.95 -9.06
N LEU A 191 -10.94 -11.63 -8.79
CA LEU A 191 -10.99 -12.97 -8.22
C LEU A 191 -11.93 -13.84 -9.07
N GLN A 192 -11.43 -14.28 -10.20
CA GLN A 192 -11.79 -15.54 -10.85
C GLN A 192 -10.55 -16.38 -10.99
#